data_8eefcbdb4bba84126daab6d018a040d4
#
_entry.id   8eefcbdb4bba84126daab6d018a040d4
#
_cell.length_a   1.000
_cell.length_b   1.000
_cell.length_c   1.000
_cell.angle_alpha   90.00
_cell.angle_beta   90.00
_cell.angle_gamma   90.00
#
_symmetry.space_group_name_H-M   'P 1'
#
loop_
_entity.id
_entity.type
_entity.pdbx_description
1 polymer ?
#
loop_
_entity_poly.entity_id
_entity_poly.type
_entity_poly.pdbx_seq_one_letter_code
_entity_poly.pdbx_strand_id
1 'polypeptide(L)'
;MEQSIIEGVPGRYWHRLEDGRIQCDVCPRYCKLHEGQRGLCFVRARQNDQMLLTTYGRSSGFCIDPIEKKPLNHFLPGTPVLSFGTAGCNLTCKFCQNWDISKARALDRVQDKASPEAIAEAAVRSGCRSVAFTYNDPVIFLEYAIDVAQACRARGIKTVAVSAGYIAPEPRVEFFGHMDVANIDLKGFTEGFYKTLCSGKLSSVLETLEYLKHETNVWFEITTLLIPGENDSADEIEAESRWVMDRLGPDVPLHFTAFHPDWKMLDTPPTPPQTLKMARRIAIEAGLRYVYTGNIHDSVGQSTYCHGCGTTLIGRDWYDLTAWNLTADGRCGDCGVPCAGVFDAGHGYWGARRQPVRVQAVANS
;
A
#
# COMPACT_ATOMS: atom_id res chain seq x y z
N MET A 1 -37.01 15.86 -10.27
CA MET A 1 -36.19 15.10 -9.31
C MET A 1 -35.11 16.04 -8.85
N GLU A 2 -35.17 16.51 -7.61
CA GLU A 2 -34.08 17.29 -7.02
C GLU A 2 -32.82 16.42 -7.05
N GLN A 3 -31.79 16.87 -7.77
CA GLN A 3 -30.48 16.22 -7.72
C GLN A 3 -29.95 16.43 -6.29
N SER A 4 -29.74 15.35 -5.55
CA SER A 4 -29.12 15.42 -4.22
C SER A 4 -27.75 16.09 -4.37
N ILE A 5 -27.51 17.16 -3.61
CA ILE A 5 -26.24 17.88 -3.61
C ILE A 5 -25.15 16.94 -3.12
N ILE A 6 -24.10 16.77 -3.93
CA ILE A 6 -22.92 16.00 -3.57
C ILE A 6 -21.95 16.94 -2.83
N GLU A 7 -21.70 16.67 -1.56
CA GLU A 7 -20.72 17.41 -0.77
C GLU A 7 -19.31 16.84 -0.99
N GLY A 8 -18.31 17.70 -1.03
CA GLY A 8 -16.91 17.34 -1.17
C GLY A 8 -16.01 18.58 -1.32
N VAL A 9 -14.71 18.33 -1.41
CA VAL A 9 -13.72 19.37 -1.73
C VAL A 9 -13.36 19.29 -3.21
N PRO A 10 -12.85 20.39 -3.83
CA PRO A 10 -12.38 20.35 -5.21
C PRO A 10 -11.34 19.24 -5.42
N GLY A 11 -11.59 18.35 -6.38
CA GLY A 11 -10.66 17.34 -6.80
C GLY A 11 -9.73 17.87 -7.90
N ARG A 12 -8.52 17.33 -7.95
CA ARG A 12 -7.50 17.66 -8.95
C ARG A 12 -7.41 16.59 -10.04
N TYR A 13 -6.61 16.83 -11.09
CA TYR A 13 -6.33 15.91 -12.18
C TYR A 13 -7.62 15.46 -12.90
N TRP A 14 -8.22 16.41 -13.59
CA TRP A 14 -9.36 16.19 -14.47
C TRP A 14 -9.42 17.27 -15.56
N HIS A 15 -10.08 16.96 -16.65
CA HIS A 15 -10.33 17.92 -17.72
C HIS A 15 -11.72 17.72 -18.32
N ARG A 16 -12.19 18.73 -19.06
CA ARG A 16 -13.45 18.70 -19.79
C ARG A 16 -13.23 18.08 -21.17
N LEU A 17 -14.15 17.19 -21.55
CA LEU A 17 -14.20 16.59 -22.88
C LEU A 17 -15.08 17.41 -23.83
N GLU A 18 -14.89 17.25 -25.14
CA GLU A 18 -15.67 17.93 -26.17
C GLU A 18 -17.17 17.61 -26.10
N ASP A 19 -17.54 16.41 -25.65
CA ASP A 19 -18.93 15.97 -25.47
C ASP A 19 -19.59 16.51 -24.19
N GLY A 20 -18.92 17.43 -23.47
CA GLY A 20 -19.43 18.06 -22.27
C GLY A 20 -19.28 17.24 -20.99
N ARG A 21 -18.75 16.00 -21.05
CA ARG A 21 -18.37 15.25 -19.86
C ARG A 21 -17.07 15.80 -19.27
N ILE A 22 -16.78 15.44 -18.01
CA ILE A 22 -15.44 15.60 -17.44
C ILE A 22 -14.78 14.24 -17.32
N GLN A 23 -13.46 14.17 -17.54
CA GLN A 23 -12.66 12.98 -17.34
C GLN A 23 -11.80 13.13 -16.10
N CYS A 24 -11.82 12.12 -15.24
CA CYS A 24 -10.91 12.00 -14.11
C CYS A 24 -9.61 11.35 -14.57
N ASP A 25 -8.48 12.03 -14.36
CA ASP A 25 -7.16 11.60 -14.83
C ASP A 25 -6.26 11.05 -13.71
N VAL A 26 -6.83 10.81 -12.52
CA VAL A 26 -6.06 10.33 -11.35
C VAL A 26 -5.52 8.90 -11.52
N CYS A 27 -6.28 8.04 -12.18
CA CYS A 27 -5.87 6.64 -12.39
C CYS A 27 -6.21 6.16 -13.80
N PRO A 28 -5.61 5.04 -14.27
CA PRO A 28 -5.81 4.52 -15.64
C PRO A 28 -7.24 4.03 -15.95
N ARG A 29 -8.21 4.35 -15.09
CA ARG A 29 -9.65 4.20 -15.37
C ARG A 29 -10.17 5.28 -16.31
N TYR A 30 -9.63 6.49 -16.20
CA TYR A 30 -10.05 7.65 -16.98
C TYR A 30 -11.57 7.79 -17.05
N CYS A 31 -12.22 7.77 -15.86
CA CYS A 31 -13.67 7.80 -15.74
C CYS A 31 -14.24 9.08 -16.37
N LYS A 32 -15.17 8.92 -17.33
CA LYS A 32 -15.87 10.01 -18.01
C LYS A 32 -17.25 10.19 -17.39
N LEU A 33 -17.49 11.37 -16.79
CA LEU A 33 -18.63 11.62 -15.90
C LEU A 33 -19.57 12.68 -16.47
N HIS A 34 -20.87 12.38 -16.49
CA HIS A 34 -21.93 13.38 -16.60
C HIS A 34 -22.18 14.05 -15.26
N GLU A 35 -22.92 15.17 -15.26
CA GLU A 35 -23.32 15.86 -14.04
C GLU A 35 -24.02 14.91 -13.06
N GLY A 36 -23.66 14.98 -11.77
CA GLY A 36 -24.17 14.12 -10.70
C GLY A 36 -23.59 12.69 -10.69
N GLN A 37 -22.74 12.30 -11.65
CA GLN A 37 -22.14 10.97 -11.69
C GLN A 37 -20.89 10.84 -10.81
N ARG A 38 -20.63 9.61 -10.36
CA ARG A 38 -19.44 9.21 -9.60
C ARG A 38 -18.56 8.29 -10.45
N GLY A 39 -17.24 8.40 -10.24
CA GLY A 39 -16.27 7.46 -10.81
C GLY A 39 -16.43 6.05 -10.24
N LEU A 40 -15.73 5.07 -10.82
CA LEU A 40 -15.72 3.68 -10.34
C LEU A 40 -15.36 3.59 -8.85
N CYS A 41 -14.43 4.42 -8.39
CA CYS A 41 -13.98 4.47 -6.99
C CYS A 41 -15.07 5.00 -6.03
N PHE A 42 -16.17 5.54 -6.54
CA PHE A 42 -17.28 6.12 -5.81
C PHE A 42 -17.00 7.47 -5.13
N VAL A 43 -15.76 7.77 -4.78
CA VAL A 43 -15.40 8.95 -3.97
C VAL A 43 -15.09 10.20 -4.79
N ARG A 44 -14.84 10.04 -6.10
CA ARG A 44 -14.71 11.15 -7.05
C ARG A 44 -16.01 11.30 -7.81
N ALA A 45 -16.56 12.52 -7.80
CA ALA A 45 -17.88 12.82 -8.37
C ALA A 45 -17.83 14.13 -9.16
N ARG A 46 -18.68 14.24 -10.19
CA ARG A 46 -18.95 15.52 -10.85
C ARG A 46 -20.15 16.20 -10.22
N GLN A 47 -19.98 17.45 -9.82
CA GLN A 47 -21.05 18.32 -9.34
C GLN A 47 -20.75 19.76 -9.75
N ASN A 48 -21.74 20.48 -10.29
CA ASN A 48 -21.59 21.86 -10.74
C ASN A 48 -20.38 22.04 -11.66
N ASP A 49 -20.23 21.11 -12.60
CA ASP A 49 -19.20 21.14 -13.62
C ASP A 49 -17.75 21.04 -13.09
N GLN A 50 -17.58 20.52 -11.89
CA GLN A 50 -16.31 20.32 -11.22
C GLN A 50 -16.16 18.87 -10.73
N MET A 51 -14.91 18.42 -10.61
CA MET A 51 -14.59 17.18 -9.92
C MET A 51 -14.52 17.45 -8.41
N LEU A 52 -15.19 16.62 -7.63
CA LEU A 52 -15.15 16.67 -6.17
C LEU A 52 -14.57 15.38 -5.59
N LEU A 53 -13.75 15.50 -4.55
CA LEU A 53 -13.42 14.42 -3.63
C LEU A 53 -14.39 14.44 -2.45
N THR A 54 -15.21 13.40 -2.32
CA THR A 54 -16.32 13.35 -1.35
C THR A 54 -15.92 12.76 0.01
N THR A 55 -14.72 12.19 0.12
CA THR A 55 -14.20 11.55 1.35
C THR A 55 -13.08 12.33 2.02
N TYR A 56 -12.83 13.58 1.60
CA TYR A 56 -11.82 14.41 2.27
C TYR A 56 -12.18 14.62 3.75
N GLY A 57 -11.19 14.38 4.62
CA GLY A 57 -11.38 14.46 6.06
C GLY A 57 -12.24 13.35 6.67
N ARG A 58 -12.59 12.32 5.90
CA ARG A 58 -13.43 11.19 6.36
C ARG A 58 -12.64 9.88 6.29
N SER A 59 -12.67 9.10 7.36
CA SER A 59 -11.98 7.82 7.48
C SER A 59 -12.94 6.69 7.83
N SER A 60 -12.58 5.48 7.43
CA SER A 60 -13.22 4.23 7.86
C SER A 60 -12.79 3.76 9.25
N GLY A 61 -12.02 4.57 9.96
CA GLY A 61 -11.43 4.30 11.27
C GLY A 61 -9.92 4.37 11.26
N PHE A 62 -9.35 4.55 12.45
CA PHE A 62 -7.91 4.66 12.68
C PHE A 62 -7.44 3.50 13.54
N CYS A 63 -6.28 2.94 13.18
CA CYS A 63 -5.69 1.83 13.93
C CYS A 63 -4.17 1.98 13.99
N ILE A 64 -3.56 1.71 15.15
CA ILE A 64 -2.12 1.57 15.26
C ILE A 64 -1.80 0.10 15.03
N ASP A 65 -0.97 -0.15 14.02
CA ASP A 65 -0.50 -1.47 13.61
C ASP A 65 1.03 -1.53 13.69
N PRO A 66 1.67 -2.72 13.72
CA PRO A 66 3.08 -2.85 13.40
C PRO A 66 3.38 -2.48 11.94
N ILE A 67 4.54 -1.90 11.68
CA ILE A 67 4.95 -1.51 10.32
C ILE A 67 5.05 -2.73 9.38
N GLU A 68 5.46 -3.88 9.89
CA GLU A 68 5.55 -5.15 9.16
C GLU A 68 4.21 -5.60 8.59
N LYS A 69 3.08 -5.15 9.17
CA LYS A 69 1.73 -5.43 8.65
C LYS A 69 1.39 -4.63 7.39
N LYS A 70 2.26 -3.69 6.96
CA LYS A 70 2.06 -2.84 5.75
C LYS A 70 2.70 -3.36 4.47
N PRO A 71 3.05 -4.56 4.26
CA PRO A 71 4.24 -5.36 4.54
C PRO A 71 5.52 -4.58 4.25
N LEU A 72 6.12 -4.03 5.28
CA LEU A 72 7.37 -3.25 5.21
C LEU A 72 8.37 -3.82 6.21
N ASN A 73 9.29 -4.64 5.71
CA ASN A 73 10.30 -5.31 6.51
C ASN A 73 11.61 -4.54 6.60
N HIS A 74 11.83 -3.60 5.68
CA HIS A 74 13.06 -2.82 5.57
C HIS A 74 12.84 -1.32 5.81
N PHE A 75 11.71 -0.96 6.43
CA PHE A 75 11.43 0.43 6.81
C PHE A 75 11.07 0.51 8.29
N LEU A 76 11.98 1.08 9.10
CA LEU A 76 11.81 1.30 10.55
C LEU A 76 11.23 0.07 11.28
N PRO A 77 11.87 -1.12 11.21
CA PRO A 77 11.32 -2.37 11.71
C PRO A 77 10.91 -2.31 13.18
N GLY A 78 9.79 -2.95 13.53
CA GLY A 78 9.25 -3.04 14.88
C GLY A 78 8.58 -1.76 15.40
N THR A 79 8.40 -0.73 14.55
CA THR A 79 7.77 0.53 14.97
C THR A 79 6.25 0.53 14.75
N PRO A 80 5.49 1.30 15.56
CA PRO A 80 4.07 1.52 15.34
C PRO A 80 3.81 2.47 14.17
N VAL A 81 2.75 2.19 13.41
CA VAL A 81 2.24 3.03 12.33
C VAL A 81 0.76 3.34 12.53
N LEU A 82 0.36 4.61 12.50
CA LEU A 82 -1.05 5.00 12.51
C LEU A 82 -1.62 4.82 11.10
N SER A 83 -2.61 3.96 10.98
CA SER A 83 -3.15 3.47 9.72
C SER A 83 -4.59 3.93 9.53
N PHE A 84 -4.92 4.40 8.33
CA PHE A 84 -6.30 4.68 7.95
C PHE A 84 -6.54 4.56 6.45
N GLY A 85 -7.81 4.47 6.08
CA GLY A 85 -8.30 4.53 4.72
C GLY A 85 -9.62 5.27 4.65
N THR A 86 -10.17 5.40 3.45
CA THR A 86 -11.48 5.97 3.20
C THR A 86 -12.42 4.92 2.60
N ALA A 87 -13.57 5.31 2.07
CA ALA A 87 -14.44 4.41 1.32
C ALA A 87 -14.02 4.31 -0.16
N GLY A 88 -14.34 3.20 -0.81
CA GLY A 88 -14.12 3.01 -2.24
C GLY A 88 -12.72 2.52 -2.63
N CYS A 89 -12.52 2.23 -3.93
CA CYS A 89 -11.24 1.82 -4.50
C CYS A 89 -11.28 1.95 -6.03
N ASN A 90 -10.15 2.20 -6.69
CA ASN A 90 -10.03 2.25 -8.14
C ASN A 90 -9.89 0.87 -8.81
N LEU A 91 -9.68 -0.20 -8.03
CA LEU A 91 -9.73 -1.59 -8.48
C LEU A 91 -10.95 -2.33 -7.93
N THR A 92 -11.35 -3.41 -8.61
CA THR A 92 -12.51 -4.22 -8.21
C THR A 92 -12.11 -5.65 -7.87
N CYS A 93 -10.96 -5.83 -7.23
CA CYS A 93 -10.40 -7.14 -6.91
C CYS A 93 -11.46 -8.08 -6.31
N LYS A 94 -11.64 -9.27 -6.90
CA LYS A 94 -12.62 -10.26 -6.43
C LYS A 94 -12.23 -10.92 -5.11
N PHE A 95 -10.94 -10.88 -4.78
CA PHE A 95 -10.31 -11.42 -3.57
C PHE A 95 -10.04 -10.36 -2.50
N CYS A 96 -10.75 -9.24 -2.51
CA CYS A 96 -10.47 -8.11 -1.63
C CYS A 96 -10.77 -8.44 -0.16
N GLN A 97 -9.77 -8.44 0.70
CA GLN A 97 -9.90 -8.68 2.15
C GLN A 97 -10.50 -7.48 2.91
N ASN A 98 -10.45 -6.27 2.30
CA ASN A 98 -11.04 -5.05 2.85
C ASN A 98 -12.28 -4.63 2.04
N TRP A 99 -13.08 -5.60 1.59
CA TRP A 99 -14.21 -5.34 0.68
C TRP A 99 -15.30 -4.48 1.32
N ASP A 100 -15.49 -4.57 2.62
CA ASP A 100 -16.44 -3.77 3.40
C ASP A 100 -16.15 -2.27 3.29
N ILE A 101 -14.88 -1.87 3.22
CA ILE A 101 -14.41 -0.49 3.01
C ILE A 101 -14.29 -0.19 1.52
N SER A 102 -13.55 -1.00 0.79
CA SER A 102 -13.18 -0.73 -0.60
C SER A 102 -14.37 -0.82 -1.58
N LYS A 103 -15.45 -1.50 -1.22
CA LYS A 103 -16.68 -1.62 -2.00
C LYS A 103 -17.85 -0.83 -1.39
N ALA A 104 -17.62 -0.10 -0.30
CA ALA A 104 -18.62 0.77 0.29
C ALA A 104 -19.13 1.79 -0.75
N ARG A 105 -20.46 1.90 -0.86
CA ARG A 105 -21.16 2.84 -1.74
C ARG A 105 -21.98 3.87 -0.94
N ALA A 106 -21.94 3.78 0.38
CA ALA A 106 -22.56 4.70 1.31
C ALA A 106 -21.47 5.43 2.09
N LEU A 107 -21.47 6.75 2.07
CA LEU A 107 -20.53 7.59 2.83
C LEU A 107 -20.79 7.51 4.34
N ASP A 108 -21.97 7.04 4.75
CA ASP A 108 -22.36 6.86 6.15
C ASP A 108 -21.51 5.84 6.92
N ARG A 109 -20.75 5.00 6.19
CA ARG A 109 -19.77 4.07 6.78
C ARG A 109 -18.41 4.72 7.05
N VAL A 110 -18.21 5.97 6.62
CA VAL A 110 -16.98 6.75 6.81
C VAL A 110 -17.31 7.86 7.81
N GLN A 111 -17.43 7.49 9.09
CA GLN A 111 -17.97 8.38 10.12
C GLN A 111 -16.90 9.13 10.90
N ASP A 112 -15.66 8.63 10.93
CA ASP A 112 -14.58 9.29 11.65
C ASP A 112 -14.06 10.47 10.83
N LYS A 113 -14.24 11.69 11.39
CA LYS A 113 -13.75 12.94 10.78
C LYS A 113 -12.44 13.33 11.42
N ALA A 114 -11.43 13.60 10.61
CA ALA A 114 -10.15 14.11 11.08
C ALA A 114 -9.52 15.04 10.05
N SER A 115 -9.04 16.19 10.50
CA SER A 115 -8.19 17.04 9.66
C SER A 115 -6.80 16.42 9.49
N PRO A 116 -6.04 16.83 8.48
CA PRO A 116 -4.65 16.45 8.33
C PRO A 116 -3.81 16.65 9.60
N GLU A 117 -3.97 17.80 10.27
CA GLU A 117 -3.25 18.15 11.49
C GLU A 117 -3.63 17.23 12.66
N ALA A 118 -4.92 16.89 12.80
CA ALA A 118 -5.40 16.00 13.85
C ALA A 118 -4.82 14.59 13.71
N ILE A 119 -4.66 14.09 12.49
CA ILE A 119 -4.02 12.78 12.22
C ILE A 119 -2.55 12.83 12.59
N ALA A 120 -1.81 13.84 12.11
CA ALA A 120 -0.39 13.98 12.40
C ALA A 120 -0.13 14.12 13.90
N GLU A 121 -0.97 14.89 14.61
CA GLU A 121 -0.88 15.01 16.06
C GLU A 121 -1.23 13.72 16.80
N ALA A 122 -2.24 12.98 16.34
CA ALA A 122 -2.58 11.67 16.90
C ALA A 122 -1.42 10.68 16.74
N ALA A 123 -0.70 10.70 15.62
CA ALA A 123 0.49 9.89 15.41
C ALA A 123 1.59 10.24 16.42
N VAL A 124 1.88 11.53 16.63
CA VAL A 124 2.85 11.99 17.62
C VAL A 124 2.46 11.54 19.05
N ARG A 125 1.21 11.82 19.47
CA ARG A 125 0.74 11.44 20.81
C ARG A 125 0.78 9.95 21.08
N SER A 126 0.59 9.15 20.03
CA SER A 126 0.61 7.68 20.12
C SER A 126 2.00 7.07 19.96
N GLY A 127 3.06 7.87 19.82
CA GLY A 127 4.41 7.40 19.60
C GLY A 127 4.63 6.70 18.26
N CYS A 128 3.74 6.91 17.27
CA CYS A 128 3.89 6.35 15.93
C CYS A 128 5.03 7.07 15.19
N ARG A 129 5.86 6.28 14.51
CA ARG A 129 6.96 6.80 13.69
C ARG A 129 6.46 7.21 12.29
N SER A 130 5.30 6.69 11.89
CA SER A 130 4.72 6.92 10.57
C SER A 130 3.19 6.89 10.57
N VAL A 131 2.61 7.44 9.49
CA VAL A 131 1.18 7.35 9.14
C VAL A 131 1.07 6.60 7.83
N ALA A 132 0.21 5.57 7.76
CA ALA A 132 -0.05 4.78 6.57
C ALA A 132 -1.43 5.05 5.97
N PHE A 133 -1.44 5.38 4.68
CA PHE A 133 -2.60 5.41 3.82
C PHE A 133 -2.83 3.99 3.28
N THR A 134 -3.88 3.30 3.75
CA THR A 134 -4.02 1.84 3.54
C THR A 134 -5.49 1.40 3.56
N TYR A 135 -5.75 0.08 3.57
CA TYR A 135 -7.04 -0.63 3.54
C TYR A 135 -7.78 -0.54 2.20
N ASN A 136 -7.83 0.63 1.58
CA ASN A 136 -8.20 0.86 0.17
C ASN A 136 -7.07 1.62 -0.52
N ASP A 137 -7.16 1.81 -1.83
CA ASP A 137 -6.07 2.48 -2.55
C ASP A 137 -6.07 4.00 -2.26
N PRO A 138 -4.96 4.56 -1.69
CA PRO A 138 -4.88 5.98 -1.36
C PRO A 138 -4.90 6.92 -2.58
N VAL A 139 -4.64 6.42 -3.76
CA VAL A 139 -4.69 7.18 -5.01
C VAL A 139 -6.06 7.85 -5.21
N ILE A 140 -7.15 7.21 -4.78
CA ILE A 140 -8.49 7.78 -4.98
C ILE A 140 -8.80 9.00 -4.10
N PHE A 141 -8.09 9.16 -2.97
CA PHE A 141 -8.19 10.30 -2.06
C PHE A 141 -6.87 11.09 -1.97
N LEU A 142 -6.20 11.21 -3.11
CA LEU A 142 -4.86 11.78 -3.28
C LEU A 142 -4.71 13.14 -2.58
N GLU A 143 -5.67 14.05 -2.70
CA GLU A 143 -5.61 15.38 -2.11
C GLU A 143 -5.51 15.30 -0.57
N TYR A 144 -6.36 14.47 0.02
CA TYR A 144 -6.36 14.28 1.48
C TYR A 144 -5.07 13.58 1.96
N ALA A 145 -4.59 12.58 1.22
CA ALA A 145 -3.35 11.90 1.54
C ALA A 145 -2.14 12.85 1.51
N ILE A 146 -2.07 13.74 0.51
CA ILE A 146 -1.00 14.74 0.39
C ILE A 146 -1.05 15.75 1.53
N ASP A 147 -2.22 16.29 1.85
CA ASP A 147 -2.36 17.25 2.95
C ASP A 147 -1.98 16.62 4.30
N VAL A 148 -2.40 15.37 4.54
CA VAL A 148 -1.95 14.59 5.73
C VAL A 148 -0.44 14.37 5.71
N ALA A 149 0.15 14.06 4.55
CA ALA A 149 1.59 13.87 4.44
C ALA A 149 2.37 15.15 4.75
N GLN A 150 1.88 16.32 4.31
CA GLN A 150 2.49 17.61 4.64
C GLN A 150 2.40 17.91 6.16
N ALA A 151 1.24 17.65 6.78
CA ALA A 151 1.04 17.82 8.22
C ALA A 151 1.94 16.86 9.04
N CYS A 152 2.13 15.64 8.57
CA CYS A 152 3.04 14.64 9.17
C CYS A 152 4.50 15.10 9.06
N ARG A 153 4.94 15.53 7.89
CA ARG A 153 6.30 16.02 7.64
C ARG A 153 6.65 17.19 8.53
N ALA A 154 5.72 18.12 8.75
CA ALA A 154 5.91 19.25 9.66
C ALA A 154 6.13 18.84 11.12
N ARG A 155 5.81 17.60 11.49
CA ARG A 155 5.98 17.01 12.84
C ARG A 155 7.02 15.89 12.90
N GLY A 156 7.80 15.70 11.85
CA GLY A 156 8.82 14.65 11.77
C GLY A 156 8.25 13.22 11.67
N ILE A 157 6.98 13.07 11.34
CA ILE A 157 6.31 11.79 11.13
C ILE A 157 6.46 11.38 9.66
N LYS A 158 6.87 10.14 9.42
CA LYS A 158 7.02 9.56 8.09
C LYS A 158 5.68 9.15 7.47
N THR A 159 5.62 9.06 6.15
CA THR A 159 4.41 8.72 5.41
C THR A 159 4.59 7.46 4.58
N VAL A 160 3.58 6.59 4.64
CA VAL A 160 3.56 5.25 4.04
C VAL A 160 2.37 5.14 3.07
N ALA A 161 2.63 4.87 1.81
CA ALA A 161 1.59 4.50 0.85
C ALA A 161 1.50 2.97 0.74
N VAL A 162 0.36 2.39 1.09
CA VAL A 162 0.03 0.99 0.76
C VAL A 162 -0.97 1.04 -0.40
N SER A 163 -0.49 0.79 -1.60
CA SER A 163 -1.21 1.06 -2.86
C SER A 163 -1.04 -0.09 -3.84
N ALA A 164 -2.01 -0.24 -4.73
CA ALA A 164 -1.85 -1.12 -5.90
C ALA A 164 -0.99 -0.49 -7.01
N GLY A 165 -0.45 0.71 -6.82
CA GLY A 165 0.32 1.41 -7.84
C GLY A 165 -0.49 1.78 -9.10
N TYR A 166 -1.83 1.68 -9.04
CA TYR A 166 -2.71 1.94 -10.18
C TYR A 166 -3.06 3.43 -10.27
N ILE A 167 -2.07 4.22 -10.64
CA ILE A 167 -2.11 5.69 -10.71
C ILE A 167 -1.62 6.15 -12.10
N ALA A 168 -2.22 7.22 -12.64
CA ALA A 168 -1.79 7.79 -13.91
C ALA A 168 -0.45 8.55 -13.77
N PRO A 169 0.31 8.73 -14.88
CA PRO A 169 1.67 9.28 -14.81
C PRO A 169 1.78 10.65 -14.13
N GLU A 170 0.89 11.58 -14.46
CA GLU A 170 0.94 12.95 -13.93
C GLU A 170 0.67 13.01 -12.42
N PRO A 171 -0.46 12.52 -11.87
CA PRO A 171 -0.70 12.52 -10.42
C PRO A 171 0.28 11.65 -9.65
N ARG A 172 0.92 10.66 -10.28
CA ARG A 172 1.94 9.80 -9.67
C ARG A 172 3.13 10.60 -9.14
N VAL A 173 3.57 11.59 -9.90
CA VAL A 173 4.70 12.45 -9.52
C VAL A 173 4.41 13.20 -8.23
N GLU A 174 3.26 13.84 -8.14
CA GLU A 174 2.90 14.59 -6.93
C GLU A 174 2.64 13.66 -5.75
N PHE A 175 1.87 12.58 -5.96
CA PHE A 175 1.51 11.65 -4.89
C PHE A 175 2.75 11.04 -4.22
N PHE A 176 3.63 10.40 -4.99
CA PHE A 176 4.85 9.79 -4.42
C PHE A 176 5.89 10.81 -3.98
N GLY A 177 5.89 12.02 -4.52
CA GLY A 177 6.74 13.12 -4.02
C GLY A 177 6.43 13.53 -2.57
N HIS A 178 5.27 13.13 -2.03
CA HIS A 178 4.88 13.36 -0.64
C HIS A 178 5.01 12.10 0.24
N MET A 179 5.45 10.96 -0.31
CA MET A 179 5.61 9.72 0.45
C MET A 179 7.09 9.48 0.78
N ASP A 180 7.35 8.97 1.98
CA ASP A 180 8.69 8.51 2.38
C ASP A 180 8.91 7.06 1.95
N VAL A 181 7.84 6.24 2.01
CA VAL A 181 7.89 4.82 1.65
C VAL A 181 6.58 4.34 1.03
N ALA A 182 6.67 3.29 0.21
CA ALA A 182 5.51 2.61 -0.35
C ALA A 182 5.61 1.09 -0.18
N ASN A 183 4.47 0.43 0.04
CA ASN A 183 4.29 -0.97 -0.32
C ASN A 183 3.38 -1.01 -1.55
N ILE A 184 3.84 -1.63 -2.62
CA ILE A 184 3.08 -1.74 -3.87
C ILE A 184 2.58 -3.17 -4.04
N ASP A 185 1.27 -3.31 -4.07
CA ASP A 185 0.61 -4.57 -4.36
C ASP A 185 0.70 -4.91 -5.86
N LEU A 186 1.63 -5.77 -6.25
CA LEU A 186 1.67 -6.40 -7.56
C LEU A 186 0.77 -7.63 -7.51
N LYS A 187 -0.48 -7.48 -7.94
CA LYS A 187 -1.56 -8.45 -7.66
C LYS A 187 -1.39 -9.79 -8.37
N GLY A 188 -0.64 -9.83 -9.46
CA GLY A 188 -0.31 -10.98 -10.29
C GLY A 188 0.53 -10.52 -11.47
N PHE A 189 1.05 -11.45 -12.28
CA PHE A 189 2.00 -11.09 -13.32
C PHE A 189 1.49 -11.36 -14.75
N THR A 190 0.16 -11.35 -14.94
CA THR A 190 -0.47 -11.44 -16.27
C THR A 190 -1.54 -10.36 -16.46
N GLU A 191 -1.67 -9.85 -17.69
CA GLU A 191 -2.77 -8.92 -18.05
C GLU A 191 -4.14 -9.61 -17.92
N GLY A 192 -4.19 -10.94 -18.12
CA GLY A 192 -5.39 -11.75 -17.93
C GLY A 192 -5.89 -11.68 -16.50
N PHE A 193 -5.01 -11.89 -15.52
CA PHE A 193 -5.30 -11.79 -14.09
C PHE A 193 -5.82 -10.38 -13.74
N TYR A 194 -5.10 -9.34 -14.15
CA TYR A 194 -5.51 -7.96 -13.87
C TYR A 194 -6.86 -7.62 -14.46
N LYS A 195 -7.11 -8.03 -15.71
CA LYS A 195 -8.39 -7.77 -16.38
C LYS A 195 -9.56 -8.49 -15.71
N THR A 196 -9.40 -9.77 -15.37
CA THR A 196 -10.50 -10.63 -14.89
C THR A 196 -10.76 -10.54 -13.41
N LEU A 197 -9.72 -10.42 -12.59
CA LEU A 197 -9.82 -10.43 -11.13
C LEU A 197 -9.74 -9.04 -10.49
N CYS A 198 -8.96 -8.11 -11.07
CA CYS A 198 -8.77 -6.76 -10.53
C CYS A 198 -9.53 -5.69 -11.33
N SER A 199 -9.96 -6.00 -12.55
CA SER A 199 -10.45 -5.05 -13.55
C SER A 199 -9.45 -3.91 -13.79
N GLY A 200 -8.17 -4.18 -13.85
CA GLY A 200 -7.06 -3.25 -14.04
C GLY A 200 -6.20 -3.62 -15.23
N LYS A 201 -5.02 -3.01 -15.29
CA LYS A 201 -3.96 -3.30 -16.28
C LYS A 201 -2.65 -3.51 -15.52
N LEU A 202 -1.96 -4.61 -15.78
CA LEU A 202 -0.65 -4.90 -15.22
C LEU A 202 0.37 -3.83 -15.62
N SER A 203 0.41 -3.46 -16.89
CA SER A 203 1.37 -2.49 -17.44
C SER A 203 1.41 -1.18 -16.64
N SER A 204 0.27 -0.66 -16.20
CA SER A 204 0.21 0.59 -15.42
C SER A 204 0.83 0.47 -14.02
N VAL A 205 0.81 -0.73 -13.44
CA VAL A 205 1.45 -1.00 -12.14
C VAL A 205 2.96 -1.16 -12.32
N LEU A 206 3.39 -1.87 -13.37
CA LEU A 206 4.81 -2.01 -13.70
C LEU A 206 5.46 -0.66 -13.98
N GLU A 207 4.80 0.23 -14.74
CA GLU A 207 5.26 1.60 -14.97
C GLU A 207 5.41 2.40 -13.65
N THR A 208 4.55 2.15 -12.67
CA THR A 208 4.67 2.80 -11.35
C THR A 208 5.84 2.27 -10.55
N LEU A 209 6.10 0.97 -10.60
CA LEU A 209 7.27 0.35 -9.95
C LEU A 209 8.58 0.85 -10.57
N GLU A 210 8.67 0.92 -11.90
CA GLU A 210 9.84 1.47 -12.59
C GLU A 210 10.04 2.96 -12.25
N TYR A 211 8.97 3.75 -12.23
CA TYR A 211 9.03 5.15 -11.81
C TYR A 211 9.57 5.30 -10.37
N LEU A 212 9.05 4.51 -9.43
CA LEU A 212 9.53 4.53 -8.04
C LEU A 212 11.03 4.22 -7.96
N LYS A 213 11.48 3.23 -8.73
CA LYS A 213 12.88 2.79 -8.73
C LYS A 213 13.84 3.79 -9.33
N HIS A 214 13.46 4.39 -10.46
CA HIS A 214 14.41 5.13 -11.29
C HIS A 214 14.27 6.64 -11.20
N GLU A 215 13.09 7.14 -10.77
CA GLU A 215 12.77 8.57 -10.79
C GLU A 215 12.57 9.16 -9.37
N THR A 216 12.65 8.33 -8.31
CA THR A 216 12.39 8.79 -6.94
C THR A 216 13.40 8.25 -5.93
N ASN A 217 13.39 8.86 -4.73
CA ASN A 217 14.10 8.35 -3.55
C ASN A 217 13.14 7.65 -2.57
N VAL A 218 11.92 7.37 -2.96
CA VAL A 218 10.93 6.66 -2.12
C VAL A 218 11.41 5.23 -1.94
N TRP A 219 11.60 4.80 -0.68
CA TRP A 219 11.81 3.38 -0.41
C TRP A 219 10.53 2.61 -0.74
N PHE A 220 10.65 1.45 -1.39
CA PHE A 220 9.46 0.64 -1.63
C PHE A 220 9.74 -0.86 -1.54
N GLU A 221 8.70 -1.58 -1.15
CA GLU A 221 8.64 -3.03 -1.10
C GLU A 221 7.43 -3.51 -1.92
N ILE A 222 7.49 -4.71 -2.46
CA ILE A 222 6.44 -5.26 -3.33
C ILE A 222 5.73 -6.40 -2.60
N THR A 223 4.41 -6.48 -2.76
CA THR A 223 3.60 -7.58 -2.21
C THR A 223 2.78 -8.25 -3.30
N THR A 224 2.89 -9.57 -3.40
CA THR A 224 2.08 -10.42 -4.27
C THR A 224 1.29 -11.41 -3.42
N LEU A 225 -0.05 -11.29 -3.45
CA LEU A 225 -0.97 -12.25 -2.83
C LEU A 225 -1.12 -13.44 -3.77
N LEU A 226 -0.59 -14.60 -3.42
CA LEU A 226 -0.71 -15.81 -4.22
C LEU A 226 -2.07 -16.47 -4.01
N ILE A 227 -2.79 -16.72 -5.09
CA ILE A 227 -4.15 -17.29 -5.11
C ILE A 227 -4.10 -18.61 -5.86
N PRO A 228 -4.49 -19.74 -5.23
CA PRO A 228 -4.43 -21.05 -5.85
C PRO A 228 -5.18 -21.13 -7.18
N GLY A 229 -4.47 -21.56 -8.23
CA GLY A 229 -5.00 -21.72 -9.58
C GLY A 229 -5.15 -20.42 -10.39
N GLU A 230 -4.75 -19.27 -9.88
CA GLU A 230 -4.90 -17.98 -10.55
C GLU A 230 -3.53 -17.35 -10.90
N ASN A 231 -2.62 -17.23 -9.92
CA ASN A 231 -1.29 -16.60 -10.08
C ASN A 231 -0.19 -17.33 -9.27
N ASP A 232 -0.41 -18.59 -8.90
CA ASP A 232 0.51 -19.36 -8.04
C ASP A 232 1.36 -20.39 -8.81
N SER A 233 1.35 -20.33 -10.15
CA SER A 233 2.19 -21.21 -10.98
C SER A 233 3.67 -20.86 -10.86
N ALA A 234 4.55 -21.86 -10.94
CA ALA A 234 6.00 -21.66 -10.91
C ALA A 234 6.47 -20.71 -12.03
N ASP A 235 5.90 -20.84 -13.22
CA ASP A 235 6.27 -20.06 -14.40
C ASP A 235 5.91 -18.57 -14.22
N GLU A 236 4.72 -18.24 -13.64
CA GLU A 236 4.32 -16.86 -13.39
C GLU A 236 5.18 -16.24 -12.30
N ILE A 237 5.45 -16.97 -11.22
CA ILE A 237 6.33 -16.54 -10.12
C ILE A 237 7.76 -16.30 -10.62
N GLU A 238 8.27 -17.15 -11.50
CA GLU A 238 9.59 -16.98 -12.12
C GLU A 238 9.62 -15.74 -13.02
N ALA A 239 8.59 -15.52 -13.83
CA ALA A 239 8.47 -14.37 -14.71
C ALA A 239 8.41 -13.06 -13.90
N GLU A 240 7.62 -13.00 -12.82
CA GLU A 240 7.58 -11.87 -11.89
C GLU A 240 8.94 -11.62 -11.24
N SER A 241 9.56 -12.68 -10.71
CA SER A 241 10.84 -12.58 -9.99
C SER A 241 11.97 -12.09 -10.91
N ARG A 242 12.04 -12.58 -12.14
CA ARG A 242 12.99 -12.14 -13.15
C ARG A 242 12.75 -10.68 -13.54
N TRP A 243 11.50 -10.29 -13.75
CA TRP A 243 11.17 -8.90 -14.06
C TRP A 243 11.60 -7.96 -12.93
N VAL A 244 11.32 -8.31 -11.66
CA VAL A 244 11.76 -7.52 -10.50
C VAL A 244 13.28 -7.43 -10.47
N MET A 245 13.99 -8.54 -10.67
CA MET A 245 15.46 -8.57 -10.70
C MET A 245 16.03 -7.68 -11.82
N ASP A 246 15.49 -7.80 -13.03
CA ASP A 246 16.03 -7.14 -14.23
C ASP A 246 15.69 -5.64 -14.27
N ARG A 247 14.50 -5.25 -13.80
CA ARG A 247 14.02 -3.87 -13.90
C ARG A 247 14.23 -3.06 -12.63
N LEU A 248 14.20 -3.69 -11.46
CA LEU A 248 14.27 -3.00 -10.16
C LEU A 248 15.53 -3.36 -9.37
N GLY A 249 16.17 -4.47 -9.71
CA GLY A 249 17.41 -4.94 -9.08
C GLY A 249 17.19 -5.82 -7.85
N PRO A 250 18.29 -6.40 -7.31
CA PRO A 250 18.23 -7.45 -6.29
C PRO A 250 17.79 -6.97 -4.90
N ASP A 251 17.79 -5.66 -4.66
CA ASP A 251 17.64 -5.08 -3.32
C ASP A 251 16.19 -4.66 -2.99
N VAL A 252 15.25 -4.79 -3.93
CA VAL A 252 13.83 -4.50 -3.67
C VAL A 252 13.20 -5.69 -2.98
N PRO A 253 12.66 -5.53 -1.74
CA PRO A 253 12.03 -6.63 -1.04
C PRO A 253 10.73 -7.07 -1.72
N LEU A 254 10.57 -8.39 -1.88
CA LEU A 254 9.38 -9.03 -2.46
C LEU A 254 8.71 -9.92 -1.41
N HIS A 255 7.42 -9.66 -1.16
CA HIS A 255 6.61 -10.40 -0.20
C HIS A 255 5.57 -11.25 -0.91
N PHE A 256 5.68 -12.58 -0.81
CA PHE A 256 4.62 -13.50 -1.20
C PHE A 256 3.71 -13.78 0.00
N THR A 257 2.42 -13.44 -0.11
CA THR A 257 1.47 -13.59 0.98
C THR A 257 0.38 -14.61 0.64
N ALA A 258 -0.06 -15.37 1.64
CA ALA A 258 -1.11 -16.37 1.45
C ALA A 258 -2.48 -15.69 1.35
N PHE A 259 -3.24 -16.12 0.34
CA PHE A 259 -4.66 -15.84 0.21
C PHE A 259 -5.47 -16.69 1.18
N HIS A 260 -6.56 -16.14 1.68
CA HIS A 260 -7.66 -16.87 2.31
C HIS A 260 -8.98 -16.50 1.63
N PRO A 261 -9.97 -17.41 1.61
CA PRO A 261 -11.29 -17.16 1.02
C PRO A 261 -11.93 -15.89 1.56
N ASP A 262 -12.31 -14.99 0.65
CA ASP A 262 -12.98 -13.75 1.01
C ASP A 262 -13.81 -13.20 -0.16
N TRP A 263 -14.81 -12.39 0.18
CA TRP A 263 -15.74 -11.67 -0.68
C TRP A 263 -16.32 -12.49 -1.85
N LYS A 264 -15.74 -12.42 -3.06
CA LYS A 264 -16.22 -13.10 -4.27
C LYS A 264 -15.43 -14.36 -4.62
N MET A 265 -14.51 -14.76 -3.78
CA MET A 265 -13.67 -15.96 -3.96
C MET A 265 -13.75 -16.87 -2.73
N LEU A 266 -14.96 -17.15 -2.28
CA LEU A 266 -15.22 -18.01 -1.12
C LEU A 266 -15.00 -19.50 -1.43
N ASP A 267 -15.08 -19.89 -2.70
CA ASP A 267 -14.92 -21.27 -3.16
C ASP A 267 -13.45 -21.62 -3.49
N THR A 268 -12.53 -20.63 -3.48
CA THR A 268 -11.10 -20.84 -3.69
C THR A 268 -10.44 -21.21 -2.37
N PRO A 269 -9.68 -22.32 -2.28
CA PRO A 269 -9.04 -22.71 -1.02
C PRO A 269 -7.94 -21.72 -0.60
N PRO A 270 -7.57 -21.66 0.69
CA PRO A 270 -6.45 -20.85 1.15
C PRO A 270 -5.13 -21.35 0.53
N THR A 271 -4.19 -20.46 0.34
CA THR A 271 -2.88 -20.81 -0.24
C THR A 271 -2.09 -21.72 0.71
N PRO A 272 -1.66 -22.89 0.25
CA PRO A 272 -0.82 -23.78 1.05
C PRO A 272 0.53 -23.12 1.38
N PRO A 273 1.10 -23.32 2.59
CA PRO A 273 2.41 -22.80 2.95
C PRO A 273 3.53 -23.24 1.98
N GLN A 274 3.43 -24.41 1.38
CA GLN A 274 4.39 -24.92 0.42
C GLN A 274 4.47 -24.07 -0.85
N THR A 275 3.34 -23.49 -1.31
CA THR A 275 3.30 -22.56 -2.44
C THR A 275 4.13 -21.32 -2.16
N LEU A 276 4.03 -20.74 -0.96
CA LEU A 276 4.83 -19.55 -0.59
C LEU A 276 6.33 -19.90 -0.47
N LYS A 277 6.66 -21.07 0.11
CA LYS A 277 8.04 -21.53 0.20
C LYS A 277 8.65 -21.80 -1.17
N MET A 278 7.87 -22.34 -2.09
CA MET A 278 8.26 -22.51 -3.50
C MET A 278 8.51 -21.16 -4.16
N ALA A 279 7.57 -20.21 -4.02
CA ALA A 279 7.70 -18.87 -4.58
C ALA A 279 8.94 -18.13 -4.05
N ARG A 280 9.15 -18.19 -2.72
CA ARG A 280 10.35 -17.61 -2.10
C ARG A 280 11.64 -18.22 -2.69
N ARG A 281 11.71 -19.54 -2.84
CA ARG A 281 12.87 -20.22 -3.42
C ARG A 281 13.12 -19.77 -4.85
N ILE A 282 12.08 -19.74 -5.70
CA ILE A 282 12.20 -19.30 -7.12
C ILE A 282 12.74 -17.88 -7.19
N ALA A 283 12.23 -16.96 -6.37
CA ALA A 283 12.66 -15.56 -6.38
C ALA A 283 14.10 -15.37 -5.89
N ILE A 284 14.54 -16.17 -4.90
CA ILE A 284 15.95 -16.18 -4.46
C ILE A 284 16.85 -16.76 -5.57
N GLU A 285 16.45 -17.83 -6.23
CA GLU A 285 17.17 -18.44 -7.35
C GLU A 285 17.26 -17.48 -8.55
N ALA A 286 16.26 -16.61 -8.76
CA ALA A 286 16.30 -15.52 -9.74
C ALA A 286 17.28 -14.38 -9.38
N GLY A 287 17.82 -14.35 -8.16
CA GLY A 287 18.83 -13.38 -7.70
C GLY A 287 18.34 -12.32 -6.71
N LEU A 288 17.08 -12.35 -6.30
CA LEU A 288 16.55 -11.40 -5.31
C LEU A 288 17.12 -11.70 -3.91
N ARG A 289 17.57 -10.65 -3.21
CA ARG A 289 18.21 -10.76 -1.89
C ARG A 289 17.23 -10.86 -0.75
N TYR A 290 16.07 -10.21 -0.89
CA TYR A 290 15.11 -10.03 0.19
C TYR A 290 13.73 -10.53 -0.24
N VAL A 291 13.41 -11.77 0.09
CA VAL A 291 12.14 -12.42 -0.29
C VAL A 291 11.47 -12.99 0.95
N TYR A 292 10.22 -12.61 1.18
CA TYR A 292 9.48 -12.90 2.38
C TYR A 292 8.22 -13.72 2.11
N THR A 293 7.83 -14.53 3.12
CA THR A 293 6.52 -15.18 3.18
C THR A 293 5.63 -14.47 4.20
N GLY A 294 4.36 -14.26 3.86
CA GLY A 294 3.39 -13.58 4.73
C GLY A 294 2.07 -14.33 4.86
N ASN A 295 1.29 -14.00 5.88
CA ASN A 295 0.02 -14.63 6.25
C ASN A 295 0.11 -16.14 6.56
N ILE A 296 1.32 -16.65 6.82
CA ILE A 296 1.59 -17.99 7.34
C ILE A 296 2.62 -17.90 8.47
N HIS A 297 2.66 -18.90 9.35
CA HIS A 297 3.75 -19.00 10.33
C HIS A 297 4.98 -19.65 9.67
N ASP A 298 6.00 -18.83 9.41
CA ASP A 298 7.27 -19.25 8.78
C ASP A 298 8.39 -18.29 9.21
N SER A 299 8.95 -18.49 10.39
CA SER A 299 9.99 -17.63 10.94
C SER A 299 11.23 -17.51 10.04
N VAL A 300 11.54 -18.55 9.28
CA VAL A 300 12.62 -18.52 8.28
C VAL A 300 12.27 -17.61 7.11
N GLY A 301 11.07 -17.76 6.55
CA GLY A 301 10.62 -16.95 5.43
C GLY A 301 10.30 -15.49 5.79
N GLN A 302 10.10 -15.19 7.09
CA GLN A 302 9.82 -13.83 7.59
C GLN A 302 11.08 -13.07 7.99
N SER A 303 12.20 -13.77 8.25
CA SER A 303 13.45 -13.16 8.71
C SER A 303 14.30 -12.62 7.57
N THR A 304 15.07 -11.56 7.85
CA THR A 304 16.03 -10.93 6.93
C THR A 304 17.40 -11.54 7.12
N TYR A 305 18.05 -11.93 6.04
CA TYR A 305 19.39 -12.52 6.06
C TYR A 305 20.40 -11.65 5.31
N CYS A 306 21.64 -11.65 5.76
CA CYS A 306 22.74 -11.00 5.06
C CYS A 306 23.04 -11.73 3.74
N HIS A 307 22.98 -11.00 2.62
CA HIS A 307 23.33 -11.58 1.33
C HIS A 307 24.82 -11.85 1.12
N GLY A 308 25.69 -11.34 2.00
CA GLY A 308 27.13 -11.58 1.95
C GLY A 308 27.58 -12.80 2.75
N CYS A 309 27.08 -12.99 3.98
CA CYS A 309 27.53 -14.07 4.87
C CYS A 309 26.42 -15.01 5.35
N GLY A 310 25.15 -14.75 5.00
CA GLY A 310 24.02 -15.61 5.37
C GLY A 310 23.52 -15.47 6.81
N THR A 311 24.17 -14.67 7.66
CA THR A 311 23.72 -14.46 9.05
C THR A 311 22.34 -13.79 9.10
N THR A 312 21.58 -14.07 10.15
CA THR A 312 20.29 -13.39 10.40
C THR A 312 20.54 -11.95 10.81
N LEU A 313 20.05 -11.01 10.01
CA LEU A 313 20.09 -9.57 10.30
C LEU A 313 18.92 -9.12 11.17
N ILE A 314 17.70 -9.54 10.80
CA ILE A 314 16.48 -9.24 11.55
C ILE A 314 15.69 -10.54 11.65
N GLY A 315 15.66 -11.12 12.83
CA GLY A 315 14.83 -12.30 13.11
C GLY A 315 13.39 -11.88 13.35
N ARG A 316 12.43 -12.65 12.82
CA ARG A 316 10.99 -12.40 13.01
C ARG A 316 10.23 -13.66 13.34
N ASP A 317 9.27 -13.51 14.24
CA ASP A 317 8.17 -14.44 14.46
C ASP A 317 6.85 -13.65 14.37
N TRP A 318 6.18 -13.76 13.24
CA TRP A 318 5.08 -12.86 12.83
C TRP A 318 5.55 -11.39 12.81
N TYR A 319 5.04 -10.56 13.69
CA TYR A 319 5.37 -9.13 13.83
C TYR A 319 6.32 -8.83 14.99
N ASP A 320 6.74 -9.86 15.74
CA ASP A 320 7.69 -9.72 16.83
C ASP A 320 9.12 -9.90 16.30
N LEU A 321 9.99 -8.94 16.61
CA LEU A 321 11.40 -9.02 16.25
C LEU A 321 12.14 -9.86 17.30
N THR A 322 12.78 -10.94 16.86
CA THR A 322 13.44 -11.92 17.72
C THR A 322 14.96 -11.80 17.72
N ALA A 323 15.52 -11.12 16.70
CA ALA A 323 16.94 -10.84 16.59
C ALA A 323 17.20 -9.54 15.84
N TRP A 324 18.28 -8.85 16.19
CA TRP A 324 18.75 -7.65 15.52
C TRP A 324 20.28 -7.68 15.41
N ASN A 325 20.81 -7.75 14.20
CA ASN A 325 22.24 -7.77 13.89
C ASN A 325 22.60 -6.76 12.79
N LEU A 326 22.01 -5.56 12.87
CA LEU A 326 22.40 -4.43 12.05
C LEU A 326 23.14 -3.41 12.91
N THR A 327 24.20 -2.84 12.33
CA THR A 327 24.88 -1.68 12.89
C THR A 327 24.02 -0.42 12.76
N ALA A 328 24.38 0.66 13.44
CA ALA A 328 23.62 1.92 13.41
C ALA A 328 23.49 2.54 11.99
N ASP A 329 24.38 2.19 11.07
CA ASP A 329 24.37 2.61 9.66
C ASP A 329 23.78 1.55 8.72
N GLY A 330 23.05 0.56 9.25
CA GLY A 330 22.32 -0.43 8.47
C GLY A 330 23.19 -1.50 7.79
N ARG A 331 24.33 -1.86 8.38
CA ARG A 331 25.21 -2.92 7.87
C ARG A 331 25.11 -4.18 8.71
N CYS A 332 25.47 -5.30 8.10
CA CYS A 332 25.64 -6.56 8.82
C CYS A 332 26.67 -6.43 9.93
N GLY A 333 26.31 -6.77 11.17
CA GLY A 333 27.21 -6.73 12.33
C GLY A 333 28.41 -7.69 12.19
N ASP A 334 28.28 -8.77 11.41
CA ASP A 334 29.32 -9.79 11.25
C ASP A 334 30.29 -9.48 10.12
N CYS A 335 29.80 -9.12 8.92
CA CYS A 335 30.65 -8.95 7.74
C CYS A 335 30.69 -7.53 7.17
N GLY A 336 29.92 -6.59 7.70
CA GLY A 336 29.89 -5.18 7.29
C GLY A 336 29.18 -4.90 5.94
N VAL A 337 28.60 -5.91 5.29
CA VAL A 337 27.86 -5.71 4.02
C VAL A 337 26.59 -4.87 4.29
N PRO A 338 26.29 -3.84 3.46
CA PRO A 338 25.08 -3.04 3.63
C PRO A 338 23.81 -3.87 3.45
N CYS A 339 22.81 -3.64 4.30
CA CYS A 339 21.44 -4.08 4.13
C CYS A 339 20.63 -2.92 3.53
N ALA A 340 20.02 -3.13 2.36
CA ALA A 340 19.17 -2.09 1.77
C ALA A 340 17.92 -1.87 2.61
N GLY A 341 17.54 -0.61 2.85
CA GLY A 341 16.40 -0.25 3.69
C GLY A 341 16.55 1.10 4.36
N VAL A 342 15.57 1.43 5.18
CA VAL A 342 15.55 2.64 6.01
C VAL A 342 15.52 2.18 7.48
N PHE A 343 16.63 2.26 8.15
CA PHE A 343 16.82 1.78 9.52
C PHE A 343 17.20 2.93 10.46
N ASP A 344 16.74 2.84 11.72
CA ASP A 344 17.30 3.63 12.82
C ASP A 344 18.49 2.88 13.44
N ALA A 345 19.17 3.49 14.40
CA ALA A 345 20.27 2.88 15.16
C ALA A 345 19.86 1.59 15.93
N GLY A 346 18.57 1.32 16.03
CA GLY A 346 17.98 0.13 16.65
C GLY A 346 16.58 -0.10 16.09
N HIS A 347 15.91 -1.12 16.60
CA HIS A 347 14.55 -1.45 16.17
C HIS A 347 13.48 -0.97 17.16
N GLY A 348 12.23 -0.92 16.70
CA GLY A 348 11.07 -0.71 17.58
C GLY A 348 10.70 -1.97 18.36
N TYR A 349 9.77 -1.82 19.31
CA TYR A 349 9.30 -2.89 20.19
C TYR A 349 7.76 -2.96 20.23
N TRP A 350 7.10 -2.58 19.13
CA TRP A 350 5.65 -2.57 19.11
C TRP A 350 5.04 -3.99 19.15
N GLY A 351 5.65 -4.95 18.47
CA GLY A 351 5.17 -6.32 18.38
C GLY A 351 3.86 -6.46 17.61
N ALA A 352 3.12 -7.53 17.84
CA ALA A 352 1.92 -7.89 17.10
C ALA A 352 0.65 -7.10 17.48
N ARG A 353 0.76 -6.07 18.31
CA ARG A 353 -0.42 -5.33 18.81
C ARG A 353 -1.15 -4.59 17.69
N ARG A 354 -2.47 -4.66 17.73
CA ARG A 354 -3.40 -3.85 16.93
C ARG A 354 -4.26 -3.03 17.86
N GLN A 355 -4.20 -1.70 17.75
CA GLN A 355 -4.89 -0.80 18.65
C GLN A 355 -5.77 0.18 17.87
N PRO A 356 -7.10 -0.01 17.84
CA PRO A 356 -8.02 1.00 17.33
C PRO A 356 -7.90 2.30 18.14
N VAL A 357 -7.89 3.44 17.46
CA VAL A 357 -7.80 4.75 18.09
C VAL A 357 -8.85 5.69 17.53
N ARG A 358 -9.28 6.64 18.37
CA ARG A 358 -10.12 7.76 17.93
C ARG A 358 -9.23 8.98 17.72
N VAL A 359 -9.27 9.55 16.54
CA VAL A 359 -8.63 10.83 16.23
C VAL A 359 -9.65 11.92 16.56
N GLN A 360 -9.39 12.69 17.60
CA GLN A 360 -10.24 13.81 17.96
C GLN A 360 -9.92 15.01 17.07
N ALA A 361 -10.95 15.74 16.63
CA ALA A 361 -10.76 17.03 15.99
C ALA A 361 -9.96 17.95 16.94
N VAL A 362 -8.94 18.62 16.41
CA VAL A 362 -8.27 19.68 17.16
C VAL A 362 -9.30 20.77 17.43
N ALA A 363 -9.61 21.04 18.70
CA ALA A 363 -10.45 22.18 19.05
C ALA A 363 -9.72 23.43 18.55
N ASN A 364 -10.37 24.18 17.65
CA ASN A 364 -9.87 25.48 17.25
C ASN A 364 -9.82 26.35 18.52
N SER A 365 -8.61 26.61 18.99
CA SER A 365 -8.33 27.58 20.07
C SER A 365 -8.34 28.98 19.52
#